data_aaf5f6e810589606a3c0ec91f6437bf2
#
_entry.id   aaf5f6e810589606a3c0ec91f6437bf2
#
_cell.length_a   1.000
_cell.length_b   1.000
_cell.length_c   1.000
_cell.angle_alpha   90.00
_cell.angle_beta   90.00
_cell.angle_gamma   90.00
#
_symmetry.space_group_name_H-M   'P 1'
#
loop_
_entity.id
_entity.type
_entity.pdbx_description
1 polymer ?
#
loop_
_entity_poly.entity_id
_entity_poly.type
_entity_poly.pdbx_seq_one_letter_code
_entity_poly.pdbx_strand_id
1 'polypeptide(L)'
;DGSLYRGAKPVMWSPVEKTALAEAEIEYEDHTSTTIYARFPVTHAAHASLEGASIIIWTTTPWTMPANRAVAYGDDISYQVTEVLAANDGALCAKGDVVVIADDLADSVMRAIGASETKIRAHLTGREMAGSIAAHPMAGHGYDFDVPLLAGSHVTTEQGTGFVHIAPGHGVEDYELAHLKHGIA
;
A
#
# COMPACT_ATOMS: atom_id res chain seq x y z
N ASP A 1 -4.81 24.34 31.14
CA ASP A 1 -6.08 24.01 30.49
C ASP A 1 -5.93 23.02 29.33
N GLY A 2 -4.68 22.67 28.92
CA GLY A 2 -4.38 21.69 27.86
C GLY A 2 -4.49 22.26 26.45
N SER A 3 -4.71 23.56 26.27
CA SER A 3 -4.83 24.18 24.93
C SER A 3 -3.48 24.30 24.19
N LEU A 4 -2.35 24.24 24.93
CA LEU A 4 -1.01 24.19 24.35
C LEU A 4 -0.33 22.87 24.72
N TYR A 5 0.14 22.13 23.73
CA TYR A 5 0.89 20.89 23.91
C TYR A 5 2.00 20.77 22.89
N ARG A 6 3.00 19.94 23.17
CA ARG A 6 4.05 19.58 22.23
C ARG A 6 3.62 18.33 21.45
N GLY A 7 3.59 18.44 20.13
CA GLY A 7 3.24 17.33 19.24
C GLY A 7 4.16 17.27 18.04
N ALA A 8 4.02 16.21 17.23
CA ALA A 8 4.67 16.06 15.94
C ALA A 8 3.61 15.78 14.88
N LYS A 9 3.84 16.27 13.65
CA LYS A 9 3.04 15.95 12.46
C LYS A 9 3.93 16.03 11.23
N PRO A 10 3.60 15.31 10.13
CA PRO A 10 4.27 15.49 8.84
C PRO A 10 4.14 16.93 8.35
N VAL A 11 5.21 17.49 7.84
CA VAL A 11 5.25 18.82 7.22
C VAL A 11 6.08 18.76 5.95
N MET A 12 5.78 19.65 4.98
CA MET A 12 6.62 19.79 3.79
C MET A 12 7.99 20.31 4.21
N TRP A 13 9.04 19.76 3.61
CA TRP A 13 10.43 20.03 3.95
C TRP A 13 11.25 20.27 2.70
N SER A 14 11.99 21.38 2.67
CA SER A 14 12.99 21.61 1.62
C SER A 14 14.34 21.01 2.03
N PRO A 15 14.86 20.01 1.29
CA PRO A 15 16.18 19.46 1.56
C PRO A 15 17.33 20.43 1.15
N VAL A 16 17.03 21.43 0.32
CA VAL A 16 18.00 22.44 -0.14
C VAL A 16 18.19 23.50 0.94
N GLU A 17 17.08 24.14 1.36
CA GLU A 17 17.09 25.18 2.41
C GLU A 17 17.19 24.56 3.81
N LYS A 18 16.95 23.26 3.96
CA LYS A 18 16.95 22.51 5.24
C LYS A 18 15.97 23.11 6.26
N THR A 19 14.76 23.38 5.80
CA THR A 19 13.69 23.96 6.62
C THR A 19 12.32 23.38 6.27
N ALA A 20 11.39 23.47 7.23
CA ALA A 20 9.98 23.25 6.97
C ALA A 20 9.43 24.40 6.11
N LEU A 21 8.50 24.05 5.21
CA LEU A 21 7.83 25.00 4.32
C LEU A 21 6.41 25.26 4.82
N ALA A 22 5.95 26.51 4.72
CA ALA A 22 4.54 26.83 4.77
C ALA A 22 3.86 26.43 3.44
N GLU A 23 2.56 26.17 3.45
CA GLU A 23 1.82 25.76 2.25
C GLU A 23 1.96 26.74 1.10
N ALA A 24 2.01 28.04 1.40
CA ALA A 24 2.19 29.11 0.41
C ALA A 24 3.60 29.17 -0.23
N GLU A 25 4.56 28.43 0.30
CA GLU A 25 5.94 28.36 -0.19
C GLU A 25 6.16 27.11 -1.08
N ILE A 26 5.11 26.27 -1.25
CA ILE A 26 5.18 25.04 -2.04
C ILE A 26 4.84 25.37 -3.49
N GLU A 27 5.75 25.05 -4.39
CA GLU A 27 5.55 25.10 -5.83
C GLU A 27 5.44 23.68 -6.38
N TYR A 28 4.50 23.47 -7.31
CA TYR A 28 4.26 22.17 -7.95
C TYR A 28 4.75 22.22 -9.39
N GLU A 29 5.57 21.26 -9.75
CA GLU A 29 6.09 21.10 -11.11
C GLU A 29 5.86 19.67 -11.60
N ASP A 30 5.75 19.51 -12.93
CA ASP A 30 5.70 18.20 -13.56
C ASP A 30 7.02 17.46 -13.33
N HIS A 31 6.96 16.29 -12.73
CA HIS A 31 8.12 15.48 -12.42
C HIS A 31 7.96 14.05 -12.94
N THR A 32 9.00 13.54 -13.62
CA THR A 32 9.06 12.13 -14.01
C THR A 32 9.69 11.31 -12.90
N SER A 33 8.91 10.40 -12.31
CA SER A 33 9.33 9.55 -11.20
C SER A 33 9.41 8.08 -11.62
N THR A 34 10.30 7.33 -10.98
CA THR A 34 10.29 5.87 -11.06
C THR A 34 9.13 5.33 -10.23
N THR A 35 8.30 4.51 -10.84
CA THR A 35 7.21 3.83 -10.15
C THR A 35 7.57 2.36 -9.92
N ILE A 36 7.06 1.78 -8.83
CA ILE A 36 7.25 0.36 -8.54
C ILE A 36 5.93 -0.30 -8.14
N TYR A 37 5.84 -1.59 -8.43
CA TYR A 37 4.92 -2.50 -7.75
C TYR A 37 5.67 -3.18 -6.60
N ALA A 38 5.06 -3.25 -5.43
CA ALA A 38 5.64 -3.94 -4.28
C ALA A 38 4.65 -4.97 -3.74
N ARG A 39 5.19 -6.08 -3.26
CA ARG A 39 4.46 -7.25 -2.81
C ARG A 39 4.53 -7.33 -1.28
N PHE A 40 3.39 -7.40 -0.63
CA PHE A 40 3.22 -7.61 0.80
C PHE A 40 2.61 -8.99 1.04
N PRO A 41 3.39 -10.04 1.32
CA PRO A 41 2.86 -11.37 1.58
C PRO A 41 1.96 -11.36 2.82
N VAL A 42 0.76 -11.93 2.72
CA VAL A 42 -0.15 -12.09 3.86
C VAL A 42 0.41 -13.14 4.81
N THR A 43 0.66 -12.75 6.06
CA THR A 43 1.18 -13.63 7.13
C THR A 43 0.09 -14.06 8.09
N HIS A 44 -0.96 -13.25 8.24
CA HIS A 44 -2.17 -13.60 8.97
C HIS A 44 -3.39 -13.19 8.14
N ALA A 45 -4.17 -14.17 7.75
CA ALA A 45 -5.35 -13.98 6.91
C ALA A 45 -6.62 -13.98 7.79
N ALA A 46 -7.36 -12.86 7.81
CA ALA A 46 -8.67 -12.79 8.46
C ALA A 46 -9.75 -13.54 7.67
N HIS A 47 -9.59 -13.68 6.35
CA HIS A 47 -10.46 -14.43 5.47
C HIS A 47 -9.67 -15.54 4.77
N ALA A 48 -10.21 -16.75 4.69
CA ALA A 48 -9.51 -17.95 4.18
C ALA A 48 -8.96 -17.79 2.75
N SER A 49 -9.61 -17.00 1.89
CA SER A 49 -9.13 -16.77 0.52
C SER A 49 -7.83 -15.97 0.45
N LEU A 50 -7.43 -15.29 1.54
CA LEU A 50 -6.18 -14.55 1.63
C LEU A 50 -4.99 -15.42 2.03
N GLU A 51 -5.20 -16.67 2.41
CA GLU A 51 -4.11 -17.58 2.78
C GLU A 51 -3.15 -17.79 1.60
N GLY A 52 -1.87 -17.53 1.84
CA GLY A 52 -0.82 -17.62 0.83
C GLY A 52 -0.88 -16.55 -0.27
N ALA A 53 -1.77 -15.59 -0.16
CA ALA A 53 -1.84 -14.46 -1.08
C ALA A 53 -0.87 -13.34 -0.70
N SER A 54 -0.66 -12.42 -1.61
CA SER A 54 0.10 -11.18 -1.40
C SER A 54 -0.72 -9.98 -1.84
N ILE A 55 -0.70 -8.94 -1.03
CA ILE A 55 -1.24 -7.63 -1.40
C ILE A 55 -0.24 -6.96 -2.36
N ILE A 56 -0.72 -6.40 -3.45
CA ILE A 56 0.10 -5.63 -4.38
C ILE A 56 -0.21 -4.15 -4.21
N ILE A 57 0.82 -3.34 -3.97
CA ILE A 57 0.73 -1.89 -4.02
C ILE A 57 1.49 -1.34 -5.23
N TRP A 58 1.11 -0.15 -5.65
CA TRP A 58 1.85 0.65 -6.62
C TRP A 58 2.18 2.00 -6.00
N THR A 59 3.42 2.48 -6.20
CA THR A 59 3.83 3.77 -5.66
C THR A 59 4.74 4.53 -6.62
N THR A 60 4.61 5.85 -6.62
CA THR A 60 5.50 6.80 -7.31
C THR A 60 6.64 7.29 -6.42
N THR A 61 6.65 6.91 -5.14
CA THR A 61 7.61 7.35 -4.13
C THR A 61 8.30 6.15 -3.45
N PRO A 62 9.07 5.33 -4.19
CA PRO A 62 9.64 4.08 -3.66
C PRO A 62 10.58 4.28 -2.48
N TRP A 63 11.16 5.47 -2.31
CA TRP A 63 12.04 5.81 -1.18
C TRP A 63 11.31 5.89 0.17
N THR A 64 9.98 5.93 0.18
CA THR A 64 9.19 5.88 1.43
C THR A 64 8.91 4.46 1.92
N MET A 65 9.20 3.43 1.11
CA MET A 65 8.97 2.02 1.48
C MET A 65 9.64 1.61 2.80
N PRO A 66 10.88 2.02 3.13
CA PRO A 66 11.48 1.71 4.43
C PRO A 66 10.70 2.25 5.63
N ALA A 67 9.89 3.30 5.44
CA ALA A 67 9.05 3.89 6.47
C ALA A 67 7.61 3.34 6.50
N ASN A 68 7.31 2.31 5.69
CA ASN A 68 6.00 1.65 5.70
C ASN A 68 5.66 1.10 7.09
N ARG A 69 4.40 1.25 7.51
CA ARG A 69 3.88 0.71 8.77
C ARG A 69 2.52 0.02 8.64
N ALA A 70 1.84 0.22 7.51
CA ALA A 70 0.55 -0.41 7.23
C ALA A 70 0.29 -0.43 5.72
N VAL A 71 -0.75 -1.15 5.32
CA VAL A 71 -1.37 -1.04 3.98
C VAL A 71 -2.83 -0.68 4.17
N ALA A 72 -3.28 0.39 3.50
CA ALA A 72 -4.68 0.78 3.52
C ALA A 72 -5.49 0.10 2.41
N TYR A 73 -6.75 -0.23 2.71
CA TYR A 73 -7.76 -0.71 1.77
C TYR A 73 -9.05 0.10 1.92
N GLY A 74 -9.91 0.12 0.91
CA GLY A 74 -11.24 0.75 0.99
C GLY A 74 -12.29 -0.26 1.44
N ASP A 75 -13.06 0.05 2.49
CA ASP A 75 -14.07 -0.84 3.08
C ASP A 75 -15.09 -1.37 2.05
N ASP A 76 -15.54 -0.49 1.17
CA ASP A 76 -16.62 -0.78 0.20
C ASP A 76 -16.07 -1.12 -1.21
N ILE A 77 -14.74 -1.19 -1.37
CA ILE A 77 -14.10 -1.61 -2.62
C ILE A 77 -14.18 -3.13 -2.72
N SER A 78 -14.51 -3.62 -3.93
CA SER A 78 -14.44 -5.04 -4.27
C SER A 78 -13.02 -5.40 -4.71
N TYR A 79 -12.51 -6.51 -4.21
CA TYR A 79 -11.18 -7.03 -4.51
C TYR A 79 -11.28 -8.46 -5.01
N GLN A 80 -10.40 -8.81 -5.95
CA GLN A 80 -10.23 -10.20 -6.38
C GLN A 80 -8.92 -10.80 -5.87
N VAL A 81 -9.00 -12.06 -5.49
CA VAL A 81 -7.85 -12.92 -5.20
C VAL A 81 -7.57 -13.72 -6.46
N THR A 82 -6.44 -13.48 -7.09
CA THR A 82 -6.13 -14.00 -8.43
C THR A 82 -4.84 -14.80 -8.42
N GLU A 83 -4.91 -16.01 -8.93
CA GLU A 83 -3.76 -16.87 -9.16
C GLU A 83 -3.16 -16.62 -10.55
N VAL A 84 -1.85 -16.51 -10.61
CA VAL A 84 -1.07 -16.47 -11.85
C VAL A 84 -0.83 -17.89 -12.35
N LEU A 85 -1.41 -18.24 -13.48
CA LEU A 85 -1.23 -19.57 -14.11
C LEU A 85 -0.04 -19.59 -15.07
N ALA A 86 0.23 -18.46 -15.74
CA ALA A 86 1.40 -18.25 -16.58
C ALA A 86 1.86 -16.78 -16.53
N ALA A 87 3.14 -16.56 -16.76
CA ALA A 87 3.77 -15.25 -16.80
C ALA A 87 4.69 -15.11 -18.00
N ASN A 88 4.83 -13.89 -18.51
CA ASN A 88 5.73 -13.58 -19.63
C ASN A 88 7.20 -13.61 -19.18
N ASP A 89 8.14 -13.69 -20.13
CA ASP A 89 9.56 -13.51 -19.84
C ASP A 89 9.82 -12.12 -19.27
N GLY A 90 10.55 -12.05 -18.16
CA GLY A 90 10.83 -10.79 -17.45
C GLY A 90 9.67 -10.24 -16.61
N ALA A 91 8.59 -11.01 -16.42
CA ALA A 91 7.47 -10.60 -15.56
C ALA A 91 7.90 -10.35 -14.11
N LEU A 92 7.14 -9.49 -13.42
CA LEU A 92 7.28 -9.23 -11.97
C LEU A 92 6.55 -10.28 -11.12
N CYS A 93 5.85 -11.21 -11.73
CA CYS A 93 5.14 -12.31 -11.10
C CYS A 93 5.60 -13.66 -11.67
N ALA A 94 5.28 -14.74 -10.96
CA ALA A 94 5.58 -16.11 -11.36
C ALA A 94 4.33 -16.98 -11.31
N LYS A 95 4.35 -18.11 -12.05
CA LYS A 95 3.32 -19.12 -11.97
C LYS A 95 3.16 -19.61 -10.52
N GLY A 96 1.93 -19.64 -10.05
CA GLY A 96 1.55 -20.03 -8.68
C GLY A 96 1.47 -18.87 -7.70
N ASP A 97 1.88 -17.65 -8.09
CA ASP A 97 1.64 -16.47 -7.28
C ASP A 97 0.14 -16.22 -7.14
N VAL A 98 -0.27 -15.87 -5.92
CA VAL A 98 -1.62 -15.45 -5.61
C VAL A 98 -1.56 -14.00 -5.15
N VAL A 99 -2.30 -13.14 -5.83
CA VAL A 99 -2.28 -11.69 -5.58
C VAL A 99 -3.67 -11.15 -5.34
N VAL A 100 -3.76 -10.10 -4.51
CA VAL A 100 -5.02 -9.39 -4.21
C VAL A 100 -4.94 -8.00 -4.80
N ILE A 101 -5.96 -7.63 -5.57
CA ILE A 101 -6.04 -6.36 -6.31
C ILE A 101 -7.51 -5.95 -6.36
N ALA A 102 -7.83 -4.65 -6.37
CA ALA A 102 -9.19 -4.18 -6.60
C ALA A 102 -9.71 -4.65 -7.98
N ASP A 103 -10.96 -5.09 -8.03
CA ASP A 103 -11.58 -5.64 -9.24
C ASP A 103 -11.43 -4.72 -10.45
N ASP A 104 -11.72 -3.42 -10.28
CA ASP A 104 -11.67 -2.42 -11.34
C ASP A 104 -10.25 -2.22 -11.95
N LEU A 105 -9.22 -2.56 -11.20
CA LEU A 105 -7.82 -2.33 -11.58
C LEU A 105 -7.10 -3.63 -11.98
N ALA A 106 -7.71 -4.78 -11.75
CA ALA A 106 -7.06 -6.06 -11.85
C ALA A 106 -6.46 -6.34 -13.23
N ASP A 107 -7.21 -6.12 -14.31
CA ASP A 107 -6.73 -6.36 -15.67
C ASP A 107 -5.51 -5.49 -16.03
N SER A 108 -5.50 -4.24 -15.58
CA SER A 108 -4.39 -3.31 -15.85
C SER A 108 -3.14 -3.70 -15.05
N VAL A 109 -3.33 -4.05 -13.77
CA VAL A 109 -2.23 -4.46 -12.90
C VAL A 109 -1.65 -5.79 -13.32
N MET A 110 -2.48 -6.80 -13.65
CA MET A 110 -2.01 -8.11 -14.10
C MET A 110 -1.19 -8.02 -15.39
N ARG A 111 -1.61 -7.16 -16.32
CA ARG A 111 -0.79 -6.87 -17.52
C ARG A 111 0.52 -6.18 -17.17
N ALA A 112 0.50 -5.21 -16.27
CA ALA A 112 1.68 -4.45 -15.87
C ALA A 112 2.73 -5.32 -15.15
N ILE A 113 2.31 -6.28 -14.34
CA ILE A 113 3.21 -7.24 -13.67
C ILE A 113 3.61 -8.42 -14.58
N GLY A 114 3.06 -8.49 -15.80
CA GLY A 114 3.45 -9.48 -16.83
C GLY A 114 2.75 -10.84 -16.72
N ALA A 115 1.63 -10.95 -16.01
CA ALA A 115 0.82 -12.17 -16.00
C ALA A 115 0.16 -12.37 -17.36
N SER A 116 0.35 -13.54 -17.97
CA SER A 116 -0.22 -13.92 -19.29
C SER A 116 -1.46 -14.77 -19.18
N GLU A 117 -1.61 -15.53 -18.11
CA GLU A 117 -2.79 -16.33 -17.81
C GLU A 117 -3.09 -16.29 -16.32
N THR A 118 -4.35 -16.06 -15.97
CA THR A 118 -4.78 -15.88 -14.57
C THR A 118 -6.07 -16.63 -14.30
N LYS A 119 -6.31 -16.90 -13.00
CA LYS A 119 -7.56 -17.48 -12.51
C LYS A 119 -8.00 -16.76 -11.25
N ILE A 120 -9.19 -16.18 -11.28
CA ILE A 120 -9.81 -15.63 -10.08
C ILE A 120 -10.18 -16.78 -9.14
N ARG A 121 -9.70 -16.73 -7.91
CA ARG A 121 -10.01 -17.71 -6.85
C ARG A 121 -11.19 -17.29 -6.00
N ALA A 122 -11.30 -15.97 -5.71
CA ALA A 122 -12.36 -15.41 -4.89
C ALA A 122 -12.53 -13.91 -5.16
N HIS A 123 -13.70 -13.40 -4.78
CA HIS A 123 -13.93 -11.96 -4.59
C HIS A 123 -14.24 -11.71 -3.12
N LEU A 124 -13.84 -10.56 -2.60
CA LEU A 124 -14.13 -10.11 -1.24
C LEU A 124 -14.22 -8.58 -1.20
N THR A 125 -14.94 -8.08 -0.24
CA THR A 125 -15.00 -6.65 0.06
C THR A 125 -13.80 -6.29 0.96
N GLY A 126 -13.42 -5.00 1.00
CA GLY A 126 -12.38 -4.54 1.91
C GLY A 126 -12.64 -4.92 3.36
N ARG A 127 -13.90 -4.84 3.81
CA ARG A 127 -14.31 -5.20 5.19
C ARG A 127 -13.93 -6.63 5.59
N GLU A 128 -13.94 -7.57 4.65
CA GLU A 128 -13.58 -8.96 4.91
C GLU A 128 -12.07 -9.17 5.11
N MET A 129 -11.25 -8.15 4.81
CA MET A 129 -9.81 -8.16 5.07
C MET A 129 -9.44 -7.61 6.45
N ALA A 130 -10.40 -7.06 7.20
CA ALA A 130 -10.17 -6.44 8.50
C ALA A 130 -9.48 -7.43 9.48
N GLY A 131 -8.36 -6.99 10.08
CA GLY A 131 -7.55 -7.83 10.97
C GLY A 131 -6.49 -8.67 10.27
N SER A 132 -6.41 -8.64 8.94
CA SER A 132 -5.31 -9.29 8.23
C SER A 132 -3.99 -8.55 8.43
N ILE A 133 -2.89 -9.29 8.39
CA ILE A 133 -1.51 -8.80 8.55
C ILE A 133 -0.68 -9.30 7.38
N ALA A 134 0.22 -8.46 6.89
CA ALA A 134 1.19 -8.81 5.87
C ALA A 134 2.63 -8.65 6.38
N ALA A 135 3.58 -9.23 5.68
CA ALA A 135 4.99 -8.96 5.87
C ALA A 135 5.42 -7.75 5.05
N HIS A 136 6.38 -7.00 5.56
CA HIS A 136 7.02 -5.93 4.80
C HIS A 136 7.76 -6.50 3.57
N PRO A 137 7.79 -5.83 2.41
CA PRO A 137 8.52 -6.31 1.21
C PRO A 137 10.00 -6.56 1.45
N MET A 138 10.58 -5.89 2.44
CA MET A 138 11.99 -6.02 2.83
C MET A 138 12.17 -6.89 4.08
N ALA A 139 11.22 -7.79 4.40
CA ALA A 139 11.37 -8.74 5.49
C ALA A 139 12.65 -9.59 5.28
N GLY A 140 13.36 -9.89 6.37
CA GLY A 140 14.68 -10.53 6.32
C GLY A 140 15.86 -9.55 6.13
N HIS A 141 15.57 -8.26 5.90
CA HIS A 141 16.56 -7.19 5.78
C HIS A 141 16.44 -6.13 6.90
N GLY A 142 15.95 -6.54 8.07
CA GLY A 142 15.74 -5.66 9.23
C GLY A 142 14.35 -5.03 9.30
N TYR A 143 13.44 -5.40 8.41
CA TYR A 143 12.05 -4.94 8.38
C TYR A 143 11.08 -6.07 8.79
N ASP A 144 11.42 -6.76 9.87
CA ASP A 144 10.73 -7.97 10.36
C ASP A 144 9.62 -7.61 11.37
N PHE A 145 8.76 -6.70 11.01
CA PHE A 145 7.59 -6.28 11.79
C PHE A 145 6.30 -6.53 11.01
N ASP A 146 5.21 -6.65 11.75
CA ASP A 146 3.88 -6.81 11.20
C ASP A 146 3.40 -5.55 10.48
N VAL A 147 2.83 -5.73 9.30
CA VAL A 147 2.21 -4.68 8.49
C VAL A 147 0.70 -4.93 8.47
N PRO A 148 -0.09 -4.28 9.35
CA PRO A 148 -1.53 -4.47 9.39
C PRO A 148 -2.22 -3.88 8.16
N LEU A 149 -3.32 -4.52 7.74
CA LEU A 149 -4.25 -3.98 6.77
C LEU A 149 -5.27 -3.09 7.49
N LEU A 150 -5.40 -1.83 7.07
CA LEU A 150 -6.24 -0.82 7.72
C LEU A 150 -7.28 -0.26 6.74
N ALA A 151 -8.50 -0.02 7.23
CA ALA A 151 -9.53 0.66 6.46
C ALA A 151 -9.20 2.15 6.30
N GLY A 152 -8.98 2.60 5.06
CA GLY A 152 -8.66 3.99 4.71
C GLY A 152 -9.70 4.59 3.76
N SER A 153 -10.33 5.69 4.15
CA SER A 153 -11.35 6.37 3.33
C SER A 153 -10.78 7.10 2.11
N HIS A 154 -9.46 7.29 2.05
CA HIS A 154 -8.74 7.91 0.93
C HIS A 154 -8.38 6.91 -0.18
N VAL A 155 -8.61 5.61 0.04
CA VAL A 155 -8.33 4.58 -0.98
C VAL A 155 -9.37 4.65 -2.09
N THR A 156 -8.89 4.73 -3.34
CA THR A 156 -9.73 4.78 -4.55
C THR A 156 -9.33 3.71 -5.56
N THR A 157 -10.13 3.55 -6.61
CA THR A 157 -9.84 2.66 -7.76
C THR A 157 -9.56 3.45 -9.04
N GLU A 158 -9.20 4.73 -8.95
CA GLU A 158 -8.89 5.54 -10.13
C GLU A 158 -7.53 5.17 -10.74
N GLN A 159 -6.57 4.80 -9.89
CA GLN A 159 -5.25 4.31 -10.30
C GLN A 159 -4.61 3.42 -9.23
N GLY A 160 -3.50 2.77 -9.57
CA GLY A 160 -2.76 1.91 -8.64
C GLY A 160 -3.32 0.49 -8.60
N THR A 161 -3.60 -0.01 -7.40
CA THR A 161 -4.01 -1.42 -7.17
C THR A 161 -5.26 -1.56 -6.29
N GLY A 162 -5.80 -0.44 -5.80
CA GLY A 162 -6.85 -0.43 -4.76
C GLY A 162 -6.30 -0.59 -3.34
N PHE A 163 -4.98 -0.56 -3.20
CA PHE A 163 -4.29 -0.54 -1.92
C PHE A 163 -3.29 0.62 -1.89
N VAL A 164 -3.10 1.20 -0.71
CA VAL A 164 -2.15 2.29 -0.49
C VAL A 164 -1.17 1.88 0.61
N HIS A 165 0.14 1.97 0.32
CA HIS A 165 1.14 1.79 1.36
C HIS A 165 1.12 3.02 2.28
N ILE A 166 1.23 2.79 3.59
CA ILE A 166 1.12 3.83 4.62
C ILE A 166 2.47 4.04 5.29
N ALA A 167 2.97 5.27 5.19
CA ALA A 167 4.22 5.72 5.83
C ALA A 167 3.94 6.98 6.67
N PRO A 168 3.65 6.86 7.98
CA PRO A 168 3.14 7.95 8.82
C PRO A 168 4.04 9.19 8.88
N GLY A 169 5.33 9.05 8.61
CA GLY A 169 6.28 10.17 8.57
C GLY A 169 6.31 10.92 7.23
N HIS A 170 5.60 10.47 6.20
CA HIS A 170 5.72 10.97 4.82
C HIS A 170 4.42 11.46 4.19
N GLY A 171 3.30 11.38 4.88
CA GLY A 171 2.00 11.85 4.39
C GLY A 171 1.06 12.24 5.53
N VAL A 172 0.18 13.22 5.29
CA VAL A 172 -0.79 13.67 6.30
C VAL A 172 -1.86 12.61 6.49
N GLU A 173 -2.43 12.08 5.42
CA GLU A 173 -3.42 11.01 5.46
C GLU A 173 -2.85 9.73 6.10
N ASP A 174 -1.60 9.41 5.82
CA ASP A 174 -0.89 8.28 6.41
C ASP A 174 -0.72 8.46 7.92
N TYR A 175 -0.33 9.67 8.33
CA TYR A 175 -0.19 10.03 9.76
C TYR A 175 -1.54 9.95 10.48
N GLU A 176 -2.60 10.51 9.90
CA GLU A 176 -3.95 10.47 10.47
C GLU A 176 -4.45 9.03 10.61
N LEU A 177 -4.31 8.22 9.57
CA LEU A 177 -4.76 6.83 9.60
C LEU A 177 -3.94 6.00 10.59
N ALA A 178 -2.63 5.95 10.43
CA ALA A 178 -1.79 5.03 11.21
C ALA A 178 -1.56 5.56 12.63
N HIS A 179 -1.14 6.82 12.79
CA HIS A 179 -0.74 7.34 14.10
C HIS A 179 -1.93 7.80 14.94
N LEU A 180 -2.78 8.69 14.41
CA LEU A 180 -3.88 9.25 15.22
C LEU A 180 -5.00 8.22 15.45
N LYS A 181 -5.38 7.45 14.44
CA LYS A 181 -6.50 6.50 14.54
C LYS A 181 -6.11 5.16 15.14
N HIS A 182 -4.91 4.66 14.84
CA HIS A 182 -4.47 3.31 15.25
C HIS A 182 -3.26 3.28 16.19
N GLY A 183 -2.65 4.44 16.54
CA GLY A 183 -1.51 4.51 17.46
C GLY A 183 -0.21 3.90 16.91
N ILE A 184 -0.09 3.73 15.59
CA ILE A 184 1.08 3.17 14.91
C ILE A 184 2.06 4.31 14.61
N ALA A 185 3.32 4.15 15.05
CA ALA A 185 4.40 5.14 14.89
C ALA A 185 5.36 4.77 13.77
#